data_eb35dbb1f5485634ec43d7e9c4587c8f
#
_entry.id   eb35dbb1f5485634ec43d7e9c4587c8f
#
_cell.length_a   1.000
_cell.length_b   1.000
_cell.length_c   1.000
_cell.angle_alpha   90.00
_cell.angle_beta   90.00
_cell.angle_gamma   90.00
#
_symmetry.space_group_name_H-M   'P 1'
#
loop_
_entity.id
_entity.type
_entity.pdbx_description
1 polymer ?
#
loop_
_entity_poly.entity_id
_entity_poly.type
_entity_poly.pdbx_seq_one_letter_code
_entity_poly.pdbx_strand_id
1 'polypeptide(L)'
;MSEEGTGPGDWPVVVRVPVEPVEAAMEADAVDAAARHIAVAVRGPLFGVASQGEDDGLRWRVVVEVTHGCPQQARDALNSLLWFRAKDEAKSREERRALLAAVARLEGECVDELTVLDTRYRVVRAEEYAAVDAHGDIETPRPTDPEPLTPDWSPGSGARSPRVDDGLVLDPDAPLTPLQAAERLALRSLAYSGSRFPDPVVRDSARALESHPDVMLMPAAFLIVERSGAGPWSPGSRLQATAHDARRTLAFSLTWMQPRTRGLIPYDAAPDVDARTVVAENTSPAVAELAAFAAAADRLRAGRVNEIEVHGTVSRIARARRVLRWGPDGPEGPRPSDINTHAPQPLHPRLDEDGTVHFDEPTDDETEPCAESL
;
A
#
# COMPACT_ATOMS: atom_id res chain seq x y z
N MET A 1 14.24 20.79 -41.10
CA MET A 1 13.31 20.64 -39.97
C MET A 1 14.19 20.25 -38.79
N SER A 2 14.52 21.19 -37.96
CA SER A 2 15.39 20.96 -36.79
C SER A 2 14.57 20.29 -35.72
N GLU A 3 14.95 19.10 -35.28
CA GLU A 3 14.48 18.50 -34.04
C GLU A 3 14.95 19.39 -32.89
N GLU A 4 14.06 20.21 -32.34
CA GLU A 4 14.29 20.84 -31.08
C GLU A 4 14.34 19.72 -30.03
N GLY A 5 15.54 19.35 -29.60
CA GLY A 5 15.75 18.45 -28.48
C GLY A 5 15.07 19.03 -27.25
N THR A 6 14.06 18.35 -26.73
CA THR A 6 13.48 18.58 -25.40
C THR A 6 14.61 18.57 -24.39
N GLY A 7 14.80 19.69 -23.71
CA GLY A 7 15.82 19.81 -22.65
C GLY A 7 15.53 18.82 -21.50
N PRO A 8 16.55 18.44 -20.71
CA PRO A 8 16.35 17.56 -19.56
C PRO A 8 15.44 18.27 -18.57
N GLY A 9 14.18 17.84 -18.50
CA GLY A 9 13.17 18.34 -17.54
C GLY A 9 11.83 18.74 -18.15
N ASP A 10 11.66 18.70 -19.47
CA ASP A 10 10.35 18.95 -20.09
C ASP A 10 9.65 17.61 -20.33
N TRP A 11 8.83 17.20 -19.36
CA TRP A 11 7.98 16.00 -19.45
C TRP A 11 6.60 16.41 -19.97
N PRO A 12 6.33 16.29 -21.29
CA PRO A 12 5.05 16.67 -21.84
C PRO A 12 3.95 15.73 -21.31
N VAL A 13 2.86 16.32 -20.87
CA VAL A 13 1.69 15.54 -20.46
C VAL A 13 0.85 15.25 -21.72
N VAL A 14 0.78 13.99 -22.11
CA VAL A 14 -0.07 13.55 -23.22
C VAL A 14 -1.49 13.38 -22.71
N VAL A 15 -2.43 14.15 -23.22
CA VAL A 15 -3.84 14.10 -22.83
C VAL A 15 -4.66 13.36 -23.87
N ARG A 16 -5.42 12.35 -23.42
CA ARG A 16 -6.38 11.58 -24.21
C ARG A 16 -7.79 11.81 -23.68
N VAL A 17 -8.65 12.36 -24.51
CA VAL A 17 -10.07 12.49 -24.17
C VAL A 17 -10.72 11.10 -24.19
N PRO A 18 -11.41 10.67 -23.13
CA PRO A 18 -12.12 9.41 -23.08
C PRO A 18 -13.20 9.36 -24.19
N VAL A 19 -13.19 8.30 -24.99
CA VAL A 19 -14.19 8.06 -26.04
C VAL A 19 -15.09 6.87 -25.72
N GLU A 20 -14.59 5.92 -24.93
CA GLU A 20 -15.36 4.77 -24.50
C GLU A 20 -16.35 5.18 -23.38
N PRO A 21 -17.60 4.68 -23.41
CA PRO A 21 -18.63 5.08 -22.42
C PRO A 21 -18.21 4.86 -20.97
N VAL A 22 -17.48 3.77 -20.67
CA VAL A 22 -16.99 3.46 -19.31
C VAL A 22 -15.95 4.48 -18.88
N GLU A 23 -14.98 4.78 -19.73
CA GLU A 23 -13.95 5.79 -19.44
C GLU A 23 -14.56 7.18 -19.26
N ALA A 24 -15.55 7.54 -20.09
CA ALA A 24 -16.26 8.82 -19.97
C ALA A 24 -17.03 8.91 -18.66
N ALA A 25 -17.65 7.80 -18.20
CA ALA A 25 -18.33 7.76 -16.90
C ALA A 25 -17.32 7.89 -15.74
N MET A 26 -16.16 7.23 -15.83
CA MET A 26 -15.09 7.36 -14.83
C MET A 26 -14.56 8.79 -14.76
N GLU A 27 -14.38 9.46 -15.89
CA GLU A 27 -13.94 10.86 -15.93
C GLU A 27 -15.01 11.80 -15.34
N ALA A 28 -16.29 11.58 -15.64
CA ALA A 28 -17.39 12.36 -15.05
C ALA A 28 -17.43 12.21 -13.52
N ASP A 29 -17.37 10.98 -13.00
CA ASP A 29 -17.28 10.72 -11.56
C ASP A 29 -16.07 11.41 -10.93
N ALA A 30 -14.94 11.40 -11.64
CA ALA A 30 -13.71 12.03 -11.16
C ALA A 30 -13.85 13.57 -11.11
N VAL A 31 -14.49 14.19 -12.10
CA VAL A 31 -14.78 15.64 -12.11
C VAL A 31 -15.73 16.01 -10.97
N ASP A 32 -16.79 15.22 -10.76
CA ASP A 32 -17.74 15.44 -9.67
C ASP A 32 -17.08 15.30 -8.29
N ALA A 33 -16.17 14.33 -8.13
CA ALA A 33 -15.41 14.16 -6.91
C ALA A 33 -14.45 15.33 -6.66
N ALA A 34 -13.73 15.81 -7.69
CA ALA A 34 -12.83 16.96 -7.60
C ALA A 34 -13.56 18.26 -7.24
N ALA A 35 -14.80 18.43 -7.72
CA ALA A 35 -15.62 19.59 -7.37
C ALA A 35 -16.04 19.60 -5.89
N ARG A 36 -16.16 18.43 -5.27
CA ARG A 36 -16.55 18.29 -3.85
C ARG A 36 -15.35 18.30 -2.90
N HIS A 37 -14.23 17.71 -3.31
CA HIS A 37 -13.03 17.55 -2.47
C HIS A 37 -11.95 18.51 -2.98
N ILE A 38 -11.92 19.68 -2.37
CA ILE A 38 -11.13 20.84 -2.85
C ILE A 38 -9.71 20.91 -2.30
N ALA A 39 -9.33 20.00 -1.38
CA ALA A 39 -8.03 19.97 -0.76
C ALA A 39 -7.48 18.53 -0.71
N VAL A 40 -6.20 18.39 -0.38
CA VAL A 40 -5.56 17.11 -0.19
C VAL A 40 -5.00 16.99 1.23
N ALA A 41 -5.19 15.82 1.84
CA ALA A 41 -4.54 15.41 3.07
C ALA A 41 -3.44 14.41 2.73
N VAL A 42 -2.19 14.75 3.05
CA VAL A 42 -1.04 13.86 2.86
C VAL A 42 -0.78 13.12 4.16
N ARG A 43 -0.70 11.78 4.08
CA ARG A 43 -0.40 10.93 5.23
C ARG A 43 1.10 10.76 5.42
N GLY A 44 1.83 10.58 4.35
CA GLY A 44 3.27 10.41 4.37
C GLY A 44 3.78 9.44 3.30
N PRO A 45 5.09 9.13 3.29
CA PRO A 45 5.67 8.28 2.29
C PRO A 45 5.30 6.81 2.50
N LEU A 46 5.13 6.13 1.38
CA LEU A 46 5.09 4.68 1.27
C LEU A 46 6.20 4.23 0.33
N PHE A 47 6.67 3.01 0.55
CA PHE A 47 7.79 2.44 -0.17
C PHE A 47 7.40 1.12 -0.82
N GLY A 48 8.03 0.81 -1.94
CA GLY A 48 7.93 -0.45 -2.65
C GLY A 48 9.16 -0.65 -3.50
N VAL A 49 9.11 -1.57 -4.46
CA VAL A 49 10.20 -1.80 -5.39
C VAL A 49 9.67 -1.83 -6.81
N ALA A 50 10.35 -1.12 -7.70
CA ALA A 50 10.15 -1.23 -9.12
C ALA A 50 11.39 -1.84 -9.79
N SER A 51 11.18 -2.55 -10.89
CA SER A 51 12.23 -3.13 -11.73
C SER A 51 12.18 -2.57 -13.14
N GLN A 52 13.34 -2.54 -13.79
CA GLN A 52 13.53 -2.12 -15.17
C GLN A 52 14.47 -3.12 -15.86
N GLY A 53 14.01 -3.72 -16.96
CA GLY A 53 14.83 -4.54 -17.82
C GLY A 53 15.58 -3.68 -18.86
N GLU A 54 16.55 -4.26 -19.54
CA GLU A 54 17.37 -3.58 -20.55
C GLU A 54 16.53 -3.00 -21.70
N ASP A 55 15.45 -3.68 -22.08
CA ASP A 55 14.58 -3.29 -23.21
C ASP A 55 13.38 -2.41 -22.79
N ASP A 56 13.22 -2.10 -21.50
CA ASP A 56 12.03 -1.39 -21.00
C ASP A 56 12.03 0.12 -21.29
N GLY A 57 13.14 0.68 -21.77
CA GLY A 57 13.28 2.13 -21.99
C GLY A 57 13.10 2.93 -20.71
N LEU A 58 12.15 3.88 -20.68
CA LEU A 58 11.85 4.66 -19.46
C LEU A 58 10.86 3.97 -18.51
N ARG A 59 10.28 2.85 -18.91
CA ARG A 59 9.25 2.16 -18.12
C ARG A 59 9.85 1.36 -16.98
N TRP A 60 9.15 1.37 -15.85
CA TRP A 60 9.45 0.56 -14.68
C TRP A 60 8.24 -0.28 -14.30
N ARG A 61 8.45 -1.48 -13.83
CA ARG A 61 7.39 -2.37 -13.37
C ARG A 61 7.44 -2.50 -11.85
N VAL A 62 6.34 -2.24 -11.16
CA VAL A 62 6.24 -2.48 -9.72
C VAL A 62 6.28 -3.99 -9.46
N VAL A 63 7.25 -4.44 -8.66
CA VAL A 63 7.46 -5.85 -8.28
C VAL A 63 7.21 -6.10 -6.80
N VAL A 64 7.33 -5.06 -5.98
CA VAL A 64 6.90 -5.03 -4.59
C VAL A 64 5.96 -3.85 -4.43
N GLU A 65 4.76 -4.11 -3.89
CA GLU A 65 3.71 -3.09 -3.71
C GLU A 65 4.23 -1.86 -2.96
N VAL A 66 3.83 -0.67 -3.41
CA VAL A 66 4.22 0.61 -2.77
C VAL A 66 3.29 0.88 -1.58
N THR A 67 3.40 0.05 -0.55
CA THR A 67 2.52 0.05 0.62
C THR A 67 3.27 -0.05 1.95
N HIS A 68 4.60 -0.16 1.91
CA HIS A 68 5.45 -0.31 3.08
C HIS A 68 5.68 1.04 3.77
N GLY A 69 5.69 1.05 5.10
CA GLY A 69 5.80 2.28 5.90
C GLY A 69 7.23 2.81 6.06
N CYS A 70 8.26 2.04 5.68
CA CYS A 70 9.65 2.48 5.70
C CYS A 70 10.47 1.80 4.59
N PRO A 71 11.63 2.39 4.20
CA PRO A 71 12.47 1.84 3.13
C PRO A 71 12.95 0.42 3.40
N GLN A 72 13.28 0.09 4.67
CA GLN A 72 13.78 -1.24 5.00
C GLN A 72 12.75 -2.34 4.74
N GLN A 73 11.47 -2.11 5.02
CA GLN A 73 10.43 -3.10 4.71
C GLN A 73 10.33 -3.39 3.20
N ALA A 74 10.56 -2.38 2.34
CA ALA A 74 10.60 -2.60 0.89
C ALA A 74 11.84 -3.40 0.46
N ARG A 75 13.01 -3.15 1.09
CA ARG A 75 14.23 -3.95 0.86
C ARG A 75 14.05 -5.39 1.32
N ASP A 76 13.41 -5.62 2.46
CA ASP A 76 13.10 -6.94 3.00
C ASP A 76 12.17 -7.72 2.05
N ALA A 77 11.20 -7.05 1.49
CA ALA A 77 10.31 -7.65 0.49
C ALA A 77 11.05 -7.96 -0.83
N LEU A 78 12.01 -7.10 -1.25
CA LEU A 78 12.89 -7.39 -2.39
C LEU A 78 13.82 -8.58 -2.09
N ASN A 79 14.40 -8.64 -0.89
CA ASN A 79 15.20 -9.78 -0.43
C ASN A 79 14.40 -11.08 -0.59
N SER A 80 13.19 -11.11 -0.07
CA SER A 80 12.29 -12.26 -0.17
C SER A 80 11.98 -12.61 -1.63
N LEU A 81 11.69 -11.63 -2.47
CA LEU A 81 11.43 -11.84 -3.90
C LEU A 81 12.63 -12.51 -4.60
N LEU A 82 13.85 -12.01 -4.36
CA LEU A 82 15.06 -12.55 -4.98
C LEU A 82 15.42 -13.92 -4.43
N TRP A 83 15.22 -14.15 -3.12
CA TRP A 83 15.46 -15.46 -2.50
C TRP A 83 14.51 -16.54 -3.08
N PHE A 84 13.21 -16.24 -3.21
CA PHE A 84 12.26 -17.18 -3.82
C PHE A 84 12.56 -17.40 -5.31
N ARG A 85 12.99 -16.38 -6.05
CA ARG A 85 13.46 -16.56 -7.43
C ARG A 85 14.70 -17.46 -7.51
N ALA A 86 15.65 -17.28 -6.61
CA ALA A 86 16.82 -18.14 -6.53
C ALA A 86 16.45 -19.59 -6.24
N LYS A 87 15.50 -19.81 -5.34
CA LYS A 87 15.04 -21.13 -4.94
C LYS A 87 14.23 -21.83 -6.01
N ASP A 88 13.21 -21.15 -6.55
CA ASP A 88 12.14 -21.79 -7.30
C ASP A 88 12.22 -21.56 -8.82
N GLU A 89 12.92 -20.52 -9.28
CA GLU A 89 12.91 -20.09 -10.69
C GLU A 89 14.25 -20.13 -11.39
N ALA A 90 15.37 -20.13 -10.64
CA ALA A 90 16.71 -20.10 -11.22
C ALA A 90 16.98 -21.34 -12.08
N LYS A 91 17.35 -21.11 -13.36
CA LYS A 91 17.55 -22.16 -14.37
C LYS A 91 18.98 -22.72 -14.38
N SER A 92 19.92 -21.98 -13.79
CA SER A 92 21.32 -22.39 -13.70
C SER A 92 21.92 -22.07 -12.34
N ARG A 93 23.07 -22.68 -12.05
CA ARG A 93 23.83 -22.39 -10.82
C ARG A 93 24.38 -20.97 -10.82
N GLU A 94 24.77 -20.44 -11.98
CA GLU A 94 25.26 -19.07 -12.16
C GLU A 94 24.15 -18.06 -11.86
N GLU A 95 22.96 -18.29 -12.39
CA GLU A 95 21.78 -17.43 -12.14
C GLU A 95 21.44 -17.43 -10.66
N ARG A 96 21.41 -18.62 -10.01
CA ARG A 96 21.14 -18.73 -8.57
C ARG A 96 22.20 -18.00 -7.75
N ARG A 97 23.47 -18.16 -8.10
CA ARG A 97 24.59 -17.46 -7.41
C ARG A 97 24.42 -15.94 -7.50
N ALA A 98 24.06 -15.40 -8.67
CA ALA A 98 23.85 -13.96 -8.86
C ALA A 98 22.69 -13.44 -7.99
N LEU A 99 21.58 -14.17 -7.92
CA LEU A 99 20.43 -13.83 -7.07
C LEU A 99 20.80 -13.89 -5.58
N LEU A 100 21.51 -14.95 -5.14
CA LEU A 100 21.93 -15.09 -3.74
C LEU A 100 22.96 -14.03 -3.32
N ALA A 101 23.83 -13.59 -4.22
CA ALA A 101 24.74 -12.48 -3.95
C ALA A 101 23.98 -11.16 -3.70
N ALA A 102 22.89 -10.93 -4.44
CA ALA A 102 22.02 -9.78 -4.20
C ALA A 102 21.24 -9.88 -2.87
N VAL A 103 20.76 -11.09 -2.53
CA VAL A 103 20.13 -11.37 -1.23
C VAL A 103 21.11 -11.04 -0.09
N ALA A 104 22.36 -11.55 -0.14
CA ALA A 104 23.37 -11.30 0.88
C ALA A 104 23.69 -9.80 1.05
N ARG A 105 23.68 -9.02 -0.05
CA ARG A 105 23.85 -7.56 0.04
C ARG A 105 22.68 -6.90 0.78
N LEU A 106 21.45 -7.29 0.49
CA LEU A 106 20.27 -6.75 1.15
C LEU A 106 20.17 -7.12 2.63
N GLU A 107 20.77 -8.24 3.04
CA GLU A 107 20.86 -8.68 4.44
C GLU A 107 21.91 -7.92 5.28
N GLY A 108 22.90 -7.33 4.62
CA GLY A 108 24.01 -6.62 5.29
C GLY A 108 24.05 -5.12 5.07
N GLU A 109 23.38 -4.61 4.04
CA GLU A 109 23.50 -3.22 3.59
C GLU A 109 22.13 -2.56 3.34
N CYS A 110 22.02 -1.26 3.61
CA CYS A 110 20.86 -0.45 3.20
C CYS A 110 20.97 -0.08 1.71
N VAL A 111 20.66 -1.01 0.81
CA VAL A 111 20.79 -0.83 -0.64
C VAL A 111 19.44 -0.42 -1.24
N ASP A 112 19.38 0.77 -1.83
CA ASP A 112 18.17 1.28 -2.49
C ASP A 112 18.09 0.95 -3.97
N GLU A 113 19.20 0.57 -4.58
CA GLU A 113 19.29 0.18 -5.97
C GLU A 113 20.31 -0.92 -6.19
N LEU A 114 19.96 -1.92 -7.00
CA LEU A 114 20.85 -2.99 -7.40
C LEU A 114 20.46 -3.55 -8.77
N THR A 115 21.45 -4.08 -9.49
CA THR A 115 21.24 -4.79 -10.75
C THR A 115 21.58 -6.26 -10.58
N VAL A 116 20.66 -7.12 -11.00
CA VAL A 116 20.81 -8.58 -10.97
C VAL A 116 20.30 -9.14 -12.29
N LEU A 117 21.12 -9.92 -13.01
CA LEU A 117 20.74 -10.58 -14.26
C LEU A 117 20.05 -9.60 -15.26
N ASP A 118 20.73 -8.49 -15.56
CA ASP A 118 20.27 -7.44 -16.48
C ASP A 118 18.96 -6.75 -16.11
N THR A 119 18.50 -6.97 -14.88
CA THR A 119 17.34 -6.28 -14.31
C THR A 119 17.80 -5.34 -13.18
N ARG A 120 17.48 -4.07 -13.33
CA ARG A 120 17.68 -3.03 -12.32
C ARG A 120 16.50 -3.01 -11.38
N TYR A 121 16.74 -3.05 -10.08
CA TYR A 121 15.73 -2.91 -9.02
C TYR A 121 16.00 -1.64 -8.25
N ARG A 122 14.94 -0.88 -7.96
CA ARG A 122 15.02 0.35 -7.17
C ARG A 122 13.92 0.37 -6.12
N VAL A 123 14.28 0.66 -4.87
CA VAL A 123 13.30 1.05 -3.86
C VAL A 123 12.69 2.37 -4.28
N VAL A 124 11.38 2.41 -4.43
CA VAL A 124 10.64 3.59 -4.87
C VAL A 124 9.84 4.18 -3.72
N ARG A 125 9.67 5.51 -3.75
CA ARG A 125 8.99 6.32 -2.76
C ARG A 125 7.77 7.01 -3.36
N ALA A 126 6.61 6.86 -2.75
CA ALA A 126 5.40 7.58 -3.14
C ALA A 126 4.77 8.29 -1.94
N GLU A 127 4.17 9.46 -2.16
CA GLU A 127 3.37 10.13 -1.15
C GLU A 127 1.93 9.58 -1.19
N GLU A 128 1.44 9.08 -0.06
CA GLU A 128 0.03 8.74 0.10
C GLU A 128 -0.77 9.98 0.44
N TYR A 129 -1.85 10.20 -0.30
CA TYR A 129 -2.76 11.30 -0.08
C TYR A 129 -4.22 10.89 -0.32
N ALA A 130 -5.12 11.63 0.27
CA ALA A 130 -6.55 11.55 0.02
C ALA A 130 -7.12 12.93 -0.28
N ALA A 131 -8.14 12.99 -1.13
CA ALA A 131 -8.89 14.22 -1.33
C ALA A 131 -9.86 14.42 -0.16
N VAL A 132 -10.01 15.68 0.27
CA VAL A 132 -10.87 16.05 1.40
C VAL A 132 -11.77 17.23 1.01
N ASP A 133 -12.97 17.24 1.55
CA ASP A 133 -13.92 18.32 1.35
C ASP A 133 -13.65 19.52 2.30
N ALA A 134 -14.50 20.55 2.21
CA ALA A 134 -14.40 21.75 3.05
C ALA A 134 -14.56 21.47 4.56
N HIS A 135 -15.14 20.33 4.95
CA HIS A 135 -15.33 19.91 6.33
C HIS A 135 -14.23 18.99 6.83
N GLY A 136 -13.27 18.62 5.95
CA GLY A 136 -12.20 17.68 6.22
C GLY A 136 -12.62 16.20 6.12
N ASP A 137 -13.76 15.94 5.49
CA ASP A 137 -14.23 14.60 5.23
C ASP A 137 -13.48 14.00 4.02
N ILE A 138 -12.97 12.77 4.20
CA ILE A 138 -12.16 12.07 3.22
C ILE A 138 -13.05 11.46 2.13
N GLU A 139 -12.57 11.52 0.88
CA GLU A 139 -13.25 10.95 -0.29
C GLU A 139 -13.52 9.45 -0.09
N THR A 140 -14.76 9.05 -0.34
CA THR A 140 -15.19 7.64 -0.34
C THR A 140 -15.06 7.02 -1.73
N PRO A 141 -15.14 5.68 -1.87
CA PRO A 141 -15.14 5.02 -3.16
C PRO A 141 -16.20 5.59 -4.10
N ARG A 142 -15.81 5.81 -5.36
CA ARG A 142 -16.67 6.32 -6.42
C ARG A 142 -17.57 5.22 -6.98
N PRO A 143 -18.71 5.54 -7.56
CA PRO A 143 -19.57 4.56 -8.24
C PRO A 143 -18.85 3.75 -9.32
N THR A 144 -17.89 4.35 -10.01
CA THR A 144 -17.10 3.73 -11.07
C THR A 144 -15.82 3.04 -10.61
N ASP A 145 -15.47 3.12 -9.33
CA ASP A 145 -14.32 2.36 -8.82
C ASP A 145 -14.55 0.84 -8.95
N PRO A 146 -13.51 0.05 -9.27
CA PRO A 146 -13.66 -1.38 -9.51
C PRO A 146 -14.24 -2.15 -8.32
N GLU A 147 -15.25 -2.95 -8.60
CA GLU A 147 -15.89 -3.86 -7.64
C GLU A 147 -16.00 -5.25 -8.23
N PRO A 148 -15.84 -6.30 -7.44
CA PRO A 148 -16.02 -7.66 -7.94
C PRO A 148 -17.48 -7.90 -8.34
N LEU A 149 -17.70 -8.56 -9.49
CA LEU A 149 -19.03 -8.91 -9.97
C LEU A 149 -19.77 -9.82 -8.97
N THR A 150 -19.03 -10.71 -8.32
CA THR A 150 -19.55 -11.62 -7.30
C THR A 150 -18.77 -11.39 -6.01
N PRO A 151 -19.25 -10.54 -5.10
CA PRO A 151 -18.58 -10.25 -3.84
C PRO A 151 -18.47 -11.50 -2.98
N ASP A 152 -17.25 -11.87 -2.59
CA ASP A 152 -17.00 -12.95 -1.64
C ASP A 152 -16.69 -12.37 -0.26
N TRP A 153 -17.51 -12.75 0.72
CA TRP A 153 -17.40 -12.33 2.10
C TRP A 153 -16.82 -13.40 3.02
N SER A 154 -16.48 -14.57 2.47
CA SER A 154 -15.96 -15.69 3.28
C SER A 154 -14.58 -15.39 3.80
N PRO A 155 -14.33 -15.48 5.11
CA PRO A 155 -12.97 -15.45 5.65
C PRO A 155 -12.21 -16.67 5.13
N GLY A 156 -11.08 -16.47 4.45
CA GLY A 156 -10.25 -17.59 4.00
C GLY A 156 -10.76 -18.31 2.75
N SER A 157 -11.69 -17.74 1.98
CA SER A 157 -11.94 -18.22 0.63
C SER A 157 -10.62 -18.21 -0.15
N GLY A 158 -10.34 -19.28 -0.89
CA GLY A 158 -9.10 -19.43 -1.66
C GLY A 158 -8.93 -18.39 -2.79
N ALA A 159 -9.88 -17.48 -2.96
CA ALA A 159 -9.76 -16.32 -3.82
C ALA A 159 -8.77 -15.33 -3.17
N ARG A 160 -7.56 -15.29 -3.72
CA ARG A 160 -6.52 -14.35 -3.31
C ARG A 160 -7.02 -12.93 -3.60
N SER A 161 -7.09 -12.08 -2.59
CA SER A 161 -7.37 -10.65 -2.81
C SER A 161 -6.38 -10.09 -3.83
N PRO A 162 -6.83 -9.27 -4.78
CA PRO A 162 -5.92 -8.62 -5.70
C PRO A 162 -4.90 -7.78 -4.93
N ARG A 163 -3.68 -7.70 -5.45
CA ARG A 163 -2.63 -6.85 -4.90
C ARG A 163 -2.85 -5.41 -5.37
N VAL A 164 -2.47 -4.46 -4.54
CA VAL A 164 -2.71 -3.02 -4.80
C VAL A 164 -2.05 -2.55 -6.09
N ASP A 165 -0.85 -3.05 -6.40
CA ASP A 165 -0.06 -2.64 -7.57
C ASP A 165 0.26 -3.82 -8.51
N ASP A 166 -0.63 -4.81 -8.57
CA ASP A 166 -0.40 -6.01 -9.37
C ASP A 166 -0.26 -5.67 -10.87
N GLY A 167 0.89 -6.01 -11.43
CA GLY A 167 1.19 -5.75 -12.83
C GLY A 167 1.36 -4.28 -13.22
N LEU A 168 1.41 -3.36 -12.27
CA LEU A 168 1.53 -1.92 -12.55
C LEU A 168 2.84 -1.61 -13.26
N VAL A 169 2.71 -0.97 -14.43
CA VAL A 169 3.83 -0.39 -15.17
C VAL A 169 3.79 1.12 -15.00
N LEU A 170 4.88 1.68 -14.50
CA LEU A 170 5.13 3.10 -14.42
C LEU A 170 5.68 3.55 -15.78
N ASP A 171 4.87 4.27 -16.55
CA ASP A 171 5.21 4.78 -17.87
C ASP A 171 4.99 6.29 -17.90
N PRO A 172 6.06 7.11 -17.94
CA PRO A 172 5.95 8.56 -17.94
C PRO A 172 5.24 9.12 -19.19
N ASP A 173 5.24 8.37 -20.28
CA ASP A 173 4.67 8.76 -21.57
C ASP A 173 3.21 8.26 -21.73
N ALA A 174 2.69 7.52 -20.75
CA ALA A 174 1.31 7.02 -20.80
C ALA A 174 0.30 8.18 -20.90
N PRO A 175 -0.66 8.12 -21.83
CA PRO A 175 -1.67 9.17 -21.97
C PRO A 175 -2.60 9.20 -20.76
N LEU A 176 -2.91 10.41 -20.30
CA LEU A 176 -3.78 10.69 -19.15
C LEU A 176 -5.12 11.24 -19.61
N THR A 177 -6.15 11.05 -18.81
CA THR A 177 -7.42 11.78 -19.00
C THR A 177 -7.24 13.26 -18.64
N PRO A 178 -8.12 14.17 -19.07
CA PRO A 178 -8.00 15.59 -18.74
C PRO A 178 -7.86 15.86 -17.26
N LEU A 179 -8.65 15.18 -16.41
CA LEU A 179 -8.58 15.37 -14.96
C LEU A 179 -7.30 14.80 -14.37
N GLN A 180 -6.86 13.62 -14.81
CA GLN A 180 -5.57 13.05 -14.39
C GLN A 180 -4.41 13.97 -14.76
N ALA A 181 -4.44 14.56 -15.95
CA ALA A 181 -3.43 15.52 -16.39
C ALA A 181 -3.41 16.78 -15.50
N ALA A 182 -4.58 17.33 -15.18
CA ALA A 182 -4.70 18.47 -14.27
C ALA A 182 -4.19 18.11 -12.85
N GLU A 183 -4.52 16.94 -12.35
CA GLU A 183 -4.04 16.43 -11.05
C GLU A 183 -2.51 16.23 -11.04
N ARG A 184 -1.94 15.61 -12.09
CA ARG A 184 -0.48 15.46 -12.24
C ARG A 184 0.22 16.82 -12.20
N LEU A 185 -0.29 17.80 -12.92
CA LEU A 185 0.28 19.15 -12.94
C LEU A 185 0.20 19.84 -11.58
N ALA A 186 -0.93 19.73 -10.89
CA ALA A 186 -1.12 20.30 -9.55
C ALA A 186 -0.16 19.68 -8.53
N LEU A 187 0.04 18.35 -8.58
CA LEU A 187 0.87 17.62 -7.64
C LEU A 187 2.39 17.76 -7.90
N ARG A 188 2.81 18.29 -9.05
CA ARG A 188 4.24 18.62 -9.28
C ARG A 188 4.81 19.54 -8.20
N SER A 189 4.01 20.47 -7.67
CA SER A 189 4.40 21.39 -6.62
C SER A 189 4.24 20.85 -5.20
N LEU A 190 3.79 19.59 -5.03
CA LEU A 190 3.59 19.00 -3.71
C LEU A 190 4.93 18.91 -2.95
N ALA A 191 5.05 19.67 -1.87
CA ALA A 191 6.19 19.64 -0.97
C ALA A 191 5.74 19.85 0.47
N TYR A 192 6.50 19.29 1.38
CA TYR A 192 6.28 19.52 2.81
C TYR A 192 6.72 20.95 3.17
N SER A 193 5.90 21.64 3.95
CA SER A 193 6.15 23.01 4.38
C SER A 193 5.60 23.26 5.79
N GLY A 194 6.12 24.33 6.42
CA GLY A 194 5.68 24.77 7.74
C GLY A 194 6.31 24.01 8.89
N SER A 195 6.07 24.50 10.12
CA SER A 195 6.67 24.00 11.37
C SER A 195 6.15 22.64 11.83
N ARG A 196 5.19 22.06 11.11
CA ARG A 196 4.62 20.74 11.43
C ARG A 196 5.59 19.60 11.12
N PHE A 197 6.51 19.81 10.18
CA PHE A 197 7.46 18.81 9.74
C PHE A 197 8.87 19.14 10.21
N PRO A 198 9.70 18.15 10.56
CA PRO A 198 11.11 18.38 10.86
C PRO A 198 11.86 19.02 9.70
N ASP A 199 12.82 19.90 10.00
CA ASP A 199 13.61 20.61 8.98
C ASP A 199 14.29 19.69 7.94
N PRO A 200 14.84 18.49 8.28
CA PRO A 200 15.37 17.58 7.28
C PRO A 200 14.31 17.15 6.25
N VAL A 201 13.10 16.82 6.70
CA VAL A 201 11.99 16.41 5.82
C VAL A 201 11.59 17.52 4.86
N VAL A 202 11.50 18.77 5.36
CA VAL A 202 11.20 19.94 4.52
C VAL A 202 12.29 20.17 3.47
N ARG A 203 13.57 20.12 3.88
CA ARG A 203 14.70 20.29 2.95
C ARG A 203 14.75 19.20 1.88
N ASP A 204 14.58 17.95 2.25
CA ASP A 204 14.61 16.84 1.29
C ASP A 204 13.42 16.89 0.34
N SER A 205 12.25 17.30 0.84
CA SER A 205 11.08 17.53 -0.01
C SER A 205 11.31 18.65 -1.02
N ALA A 206 11.98 19.74 -0.66
CA ALA A 206 12.35 20.82 -1.58
C ALA A 206 13.36 20.36 -2.65
N ARG A 207 14.39 19.60 -2.24
CA ARG A 207 15.37 19.00 -3.18
C ARG A 207 14.73 18.06 -4.16
N ALA A 208 13.71 17.30 -3.73
CA ALA A 208 12.99 16.36 -4.58
C ALA A 208 12.23 17.09 -5.71
N LEU A 209 11.79 18.34 -5.53
CA LEU A 209 11.21 19.15 -6.60
C LEU A 209 12.21 19.44 -7.72
N GLU A 210 13.49 19.57 -7.39
CA GLU A 210 14.56 19.89 -8.35
C GLU A 210 15.06 18.63 -9.04
N SER A 211 15.30 17.53 -8.31
CA SER A 211 15.84 16.29 -8.84
C SER A 211 14.80 15.43 -9.56
N HIS A 212 13.54 15.47 -9.11
CA HIS A 212 12.41 14.74 -9.65
C HIS A 212 11.23 15.70 -9.86
N PRO A 213 11.28 16.55 -10.89
CA PRO A 213 10.35 17.67 -11.07
C PRO A 213 8.95 17.22 -11.53
N ASP A 214 8.82 16.03 -12.08
CA ASP A 214 7.54 15.48 -12.48
C ASP A 214 6.98 14.49 -11.45
N VAL A 215 5.74 14.06 -11.67
CA VAL A 215 5.07 13.08 -10.83
C VAL A 215 4.27 12.09 -11.66
N MET A 216 4.09 10.89 -11.13
CA MET A 216 3.22 9.86 -11.69
C MET A 216 2.11 9.54 -10.70
N LEU A 217 0.87 9.48 -11.22
CA LEU A 217 -0.29 9.07 -10.44
C LEU A 217 -0.36 7.54 -10.42
N MET A 218 -0.41 6.96 -9.23
CA MET A 218 -0.64 5.53 -9.06
C MET A 218 -2.14 5.24 -8.97
N PRO A 219 -2.58 4.01 -9.26
CA PRO A 219 -3.97 3.60 -9.12
C PRO A 219 -4.51 3.90 -7.72
N ALA A 220 -5.82 4.18 -7.66
CA ALA A 220 -6.50 4.34 -6.39
C ALA A 220 -6.44 3.05 -5.58
N ALA A 221 -6.32 3.21 -4.26
CA ALA A 221 -6.39 2.14 -3.29
C ALA A 221 -7.38 2.54 -2.18
N PHE A 222 -7.78 1.59 -1.37
CA PHE A 222 -8.82 1.79 -0.38
C PHE A 222 -8.33 1.38 1.00
N LEU A 223 -8.72 2.14 2.02
CA LEU A 223 -8.41 1.81 3.41
C LEU A 223 -9.58 2.15 4.31
N ILE A 224 -9.58 1.57 5.49
CA ILE A 224 -10.50 1.97 6.56
C ILE A 224 -9.87 3.16 7.28
N VAL A 225 -10.65 4.22 7.47
CA VAL A 225 -10.32 5.31 8.38
C VAL A 225 -11.37 5.38 9.49
N GLU A 226 -10.95 5.74 10.68
CA GLU A 226 -11.81 5.76 11.85
C GLU A 226 -11.76 7.13 12.54
N ARG A 227 -12.90 7.53 13.10
CA ARG A 227 -13.04 8.76 13.86
C ARG A 227 -13.96 8.53 15.06
N SER A 228 -13.51 8.91 16.25
CA SER A 228 -14.33 8.90 17.45
C SER A 228 -14.76 10.33 17.79
N GLY A 229 -16.08 10.55 17.86
CA GLY A 229 -16.66 11.87 18.08
C GLY A 229 -16.23 12.89 17.03
N ALA A 230 -15.76 14.08 17.45
CA ALA A 230 -15.27 15.16 16.61
C ALA A 230 -13.75 15.13 16.38
N GLY A 231 -13.08 14.03 16.74
CA GLY A 231 -11.63 13.87 16.56
C GLY A 231 -11.21 13.81 15.08
N PRO A 232 -9.89 13.82 14.79
CA PRO A 232 -9.39 13.65 13.44
C PRO A 232 -9.61 12.21 12.94
N TRP A 233 -9.63 12.05 11.63
CA TRP A 233 -9.57 10.73 11.01
C TRP A 233 -8.20 10.08 11.26
N SER A 234 -8.19 8.80 11.61
CA SER A 234 -7.00 7.97 11.75
C SER A 234 -7.09 6.72 10.88
N PRO A 235 -5.98 6.21 10.33
CA PRO A 235 -5.99 5.00 9.54
C PRO A 235 -6.27 3.78 10.44
N GLY A 236 -7.24 2.95 10.03
CA GLY A 236 -7.65 1.71 10.71
C GLY A 236 -7.24 0.44 9.98
N SER A 237 -6.67 0.54 8.78
CA SER A 237 -6.19 -0.62 8.01
C SER A 237 -5.03 -0.29 7.09
N ARG A 238 -4.46 -1.33 6.47
CA ARG A 238 -3.58 -1.22 5.30
C ARG A 238 -4.39 -0.86 4.05
N LEU A 239 -3.69 -0.42 2.99
CA LEU A 239 -4.28 -0.23 1.67
C LEU A 239 -4.79 -1.56 1.11
N GLN A 240 -5.92 -1.50 0.43
CA GLN A 240 -6.58 -2.60 -0.26
C GLN A 240 -6.76 -2.21 -1.74
N ALA A 241 -6.72 -3.20 -2.64
CA ALA A 241 -6.86 -2.95 -4.07
C ALA A 241 -8.30 -2.56 -4.47
N THR A 242 -9.30 -3.01 -3.73
CA THR A 242 -10.71 -2.73 -4.02
C THR A 242 -11.45 -2.21 -2.78
N ALA A 243 -12.50 -1.43 -3.01
CA ALA A 243 -13.38 -0.98 -1.94
C ALA A 243 -14.10 -2.16 -1.27
N HIS A 244 -14.37 -3.24 -2.02
CA HIS A 244 -14.93 -4.48 -1.48
C HIS A 244 -14.00 -5.12 -0.46
N ASP A 245 -12.69 -5.24 -0.76
CA ASP A 245 -11.73 -5.82 0.18
C ASP A 245 -11.61 -4.99 1.46
N ALA A 246 -11.68 -3.66 1.36
CA ALA A 246 -11.71 -2.78 2.52
C ALA A 246 -12.97 -2.99 3.36
N ARG A 247 -14.15 -3.11 2.74
CA ARG A 247 -15.40 -3.45 3.45
C ARG A 247 -15.36 -4.84 4.08
N ARG A 248 -14.78 -5.82 3.40
CA ARG A 248 -14.59 -7.19 3.93
C ARG A 248 -13.69 -7.18 5.16
N THR A 249 -12.60 -6.43 5.11
CA THR A 249 -11.69 -6.23 6.26
C THR A 249 -12.41 -5.54 7.42
N LEU A 250 -13.22 -4.50 7.15
CA LEU A 250 -14.03 -3.85 8.17
C LEU A 250 -15.07 -4.79 8.78
N ALA A 251 -15.78 -5.56 7.95
CA ALA A 251 -16.75 -6.53 8.43
C ALA A 251 -16.12 -7.60 9.33
N PHE A 252 -14.90 -8.07 8.99
CA PHE A 252 -14.13 -8.98 9.83
C PHE A 252 -13.69 -8.29 11.14
N SER A 253 -13.20 -7.06 11.06
CA SER A 253 -12.84 -6.29 12.26
C SER A 253 -14.03 -6.15 13.21
N LEU A 254 -15.21 -5.79 12.71
CA LEU A 254 -16.42 -5.63 13.50
C LEU A 254 -16.92 -6.93 14.13
N THR A 255 -16.85 -8.05 13.41
CA THR A 255 -17.40 -9.31 13.95
C THR A 255 -16.42 -10.10 14.77
N TRP A 256 -15.11 -10.03 14.46
CA TRP A 256 -14.09 -10.89 15.08
C TRP A 256 -13.09 -10.12 15.96
N MET A 257 -12.45 -9.07 15.41
CA MET A 257 -11.35 -8.37 16.09
C MET A 257 -11.84 -7.47 17.23
N GLN A 258 -12.76 -6.55 16.97
CA GLN A 258 -13.22 -5.57 17.96
C GLN A 258 -13.92 -6.22 19.15
N PRO A 259 -14.81 -7.23 18.99
CA PRO A 259 -15.38 -7.96 20.12
C PRO A 259 -14.34 -8.59 21.05
N ARG A 260 -13.26 -9.15 20.49
CA ARG A 260 -12.16 -9.71 21.29
C ARG A 260 -11.33 -8.64 21.99
N THR A 261 -10.97 -7.59 21.30
CA THR A 261 -10.21 -6.46 21.86
C THR A 261 -10.98 -5.78 23.00
N ARG A 262 -12.31 -5.76 22.95
CA ARG A 262 -13.17 -5.21 24.00
C ARG A 262 -13.50 -6.22 25.12
N GLY A 263 -13.03 -7.45 25.01
CA GLY A 263 -13.32 -8.51 25.99
C GLY A 263 -14.77 -9.02 25.97
N LEU A 264 -15.54 -8.74 24.92
CA LEU A 264 -16.92 -9.23 24.74
C LEU A 264 -16.93 -10.69 24.30
N ILE A 265 -15.90 -11.14 23.62
CA ILE A 265 -15.60 -12.53 23.26
C ILE A 265 -14.21 -12.83 23.80
N PRO A 266 -13.98 -13.96 24.49
CA PRO A 266 -12.64 -14.36 24.93
C PRO A 266 -11.65 -14.42 23.76
N TYR A 267 -10.41 -14.01 23.97
CA TYR A 267 -9.40 -13.98 22.92
C TYR A 267 -9.03 -15.38 22.43
N ASP A 268 -9.11 -16.36 23.33
CA ASP A 268 -8.86 -17.79 23.10
C ASP A 268 -10.10 -18.58 22.63
N ALA A 269 -11.25 -17.90 22.45
CA ALA A 269 -12.42 -18.54 21.85
C ALA A 269 -12.10 -19.08 20.46
N ALA A 270 -12.77 -20.18 20.09
CA ALA A 270 -12.57 -20.83 18.79
C ALA A 270 -12.64 -19.83 17.63
N PRO A 271 -11.84 -20.02 16.54
CA PRO A 271 -11.74 -19.04 15.44
C PRO A 271 -13.07 -18.75 14.71
N ASP A 272 -14.02 -19.68 14.75
CA ASP A 272 -15.36 -19.59 14.17
C ASP A 272 -16.37 -18.84 15.05
N VAL A 273 -16.03 -18.59 16.31
CA VAL A 273 -16.87 -17.80 17.22
C VAL A 273 -16.69 -16.32 16.90
N ASP A 274 -17.75 -15.67 16.44
CA ASP A 274 -17.79 -14.24 16.14
C ASP A 274 -19.05 -13.58 16.75
N ALA A 275 -19.18 -12.24 16.59
CA ALA A 275 -20.32 -11.51 17.13
C ALA A 275 -21.69 -12.05 16.64
N ARG A 276 -21.76 -12.61 15.44
CA ARG A 276 -22.99 -13.15 14.87
C ARG A 276 -23.37 -14.48 15.47
N THR A 277 -22.39 -15.39 15.64
CA THR A 277 -22.64 -16.71 16.24
C THR A 277 -23.09 -16.56 17.68
N VAL A 278 -22.46 -15.67 18.45
CA VAL A 278 -22.84 -15.40 19.85
C VAL A 278 -24.23 -14.76 19.94
N VAL A 279 -24.57 -13.81 19.06
CA VAL A 279 -25.91 -13.17 19.05
C VAL A 279 -27.01 -14.16 18.69
N ALA A 280 -26.73 -15.12 17.80
CA ALA A 280 -27.71 -16.13 17.41
C ALA A 280 -28.06 -17.11 18.56
N GLU A 281 -27.16 -17.30 19.52
CA GLU A 281 -27.27 -18.31 20.59
C GLU A 281 -27.67 -17.76 21.97
N ASN A 282 -27.67 -16.42 22.17
CA ASN A 282 -27.77 -15.84 23.51
C ASN A 282 -28.63 -14.57 23.56
N THR A 283 -29.26 -14.30 24.72
CA THR A 283 -30.14 -13.15 24.98
C THR A 283 -29.68 -12.24 26.15
N SER A 284 -28.41 -12.34 26.60
CA SER A 284 -27.88 -11.52 27.71
C SER A 284 -27.63 -10.06 27.32
N PRO A 285 -27.55 -9.09 28.31
CA PRO A 285 -27.25 -7.68 28.00
C PRO A 285 -25.92 -7.45 27.28
N ALA A 286 -24.89 -8.28 27.51
CA ALA A 286 -23.62 -8.25 26.80
C ALA A 286 -23.81 -8.56 25.28
N VAL A 287 -24.86 -9.28 24.93
CA VAL A 287 -25.27 -9.57 23.56
C VAL A 287 -25.77 -8.34 22.83
N ALA A 288 -26.34 -7.35 23.52
CA ALA A 288 -26.80 -6.11 22.87
C ALA A 288 -25.64 -5.32 22.22
N GLU A 289 -24.48 -5.30 22.86
CA GLU A 289 -23.28 -4.67 22.32
C GLU A 289 -22.75 -5.46 21.10
N LEU A 290 -22.70 -6.79 21.19
CA LEU A 290 -22.33 -7.67 20.07
C LEU A 290 -23.32 -7.56 18.92
N ALA A 291 -24.62 -7.39 19.19
CA ALA A 291 -25.65 -7.23 18.16
C ALA A 291 -25.44 -5.96 17.31
N ALA A 292 -24.92 -4.87 17.90
CA ALA A 292 -24.59 -3.66 17.15
C ALA A 292 -23.44 -3.93 16.14
N PHE A 293 -22.40 -4.66 16.54
CA PHE A 293 -21.31 -5.08 15.64
C PHE A 293 -21.79 -6.01 14.53
N ALA A 294 -22.60 -7.02 14.87
CA ALA A 294 -23.16 -7.97 13.91
C ALA A 294 -24.04 -7.22 12.86
N ALA A 295 -24.95 -6.36 13.31
CA ALA A 295 -25.82 -5.58 12.44
C ALA A 295 -25.03 -4.63 11.52
N ALA A 296 -23.97 -3.98 12.02
CA ALA A 296 -23.11 -3.13 11.22
C ALA A 296 -22.39 -3.92 10.12
N ALA A 297 -21.85 -5.09 10.44
CA ALA A 297 -21.23 -5.98 9.45
C ALA A 297 -22.23 -6.51 8.43
N ASP A 298 -23.48 -6.78 8.82
CA ASP A 298 -24.54 -7.21 7.90
C ASP A 298 -24.95 -6.08 6.93
N ARG A 299 -24.96 -4.81 7.39
CA ARG A 299 -25.17 -3.65 6.52
C ARG A 299 -24.08 -3.52 5.46
N LEU A 300 -22.80 -3.72 5.83
CA LEU A 300 -21.68 -3.73 4.87
C LEU A 300 -21.85 -4.83 3.80
N ARG A 301 -22.35 -6.01 4.21
CA ARG A 301 -22.55 -7.14 3.30
C ARG A 301 -23.79 -6.99 2.39
N ALA A 302 -24.82 -6.34 2.87
CA ALA A 302 -26.07 -6.15 2.13
C ALA A 302 -25.97 -5.09 1.02
N GLY A 303 -24.98 -4.18 1.09
CA GLY A 303 -24.86 -3.07 0.16
C GLY A 303 -23.44 -2.51 0.01
N ARG A 304 -23.29 -1.54 -0.89
CA ARG A 304 -22.02 -0.80 -1.08
C ARG A 304 -21.91 0.36 -0.07
N VAL A 305 -22.09 0.04 1.22
CA VAL A 305 -22.02 1.03 2.30
C VAL A 305 -20.54 1.37 2.57
N ASN A 306 -20.21 2.64 2.56
CA ASN A 306 -18.83 3.11 2.77
C ASN A 306 -18.64 3.76 4.15
N GLU A 307 -19.68 3.86 4.98
CA GLU A 307 -19.59 4.43 6.33
C GLU A 307 -20.51 3.67 7.29
N ILE A 308 -19.95 3.36 8.45
CA ILE A 308 -20.66 2.66 9.54
C ILE A 308 -20.28 3.33 10.84
N GLU A 309 -21.27 3.58 11.69
CA GLU A 309 -21.08 4.03 13.06
C GLU A 309 -21.46 2.91 14.02
N VAL A 310 -20.55 2.60 14.96
CA VAL A 310 -20.77 1.63 16.05
C VAL A 310 -20.15 2.19 17.32
N HIS A 311 -20.94 2.27 18.39
CA HIS A 311 -20.51 2.74 19.72
C HIS A 311 -19.75 4.09 19.71
N GLY A 312 -20.20 5.05 18.87
CA GLY A 312 -19.59 6.39 18.77
C GLY A 312 -18.29 6.45 17.96
N THR A 313 -17.91 5.33 17.34
CA THR A 313 -16.82 5.30 16.37
C THR A 313 -17.39 5.19 14.96
N VAL A 314 -17.04 6.13 14.11
CA VAL A 314 -17.36 6.12 12.67
C VAL A 314 -16.21 5.49 11.95
N SER A 315 -16.45 4.37 11.26
CA SER A 315 -15.50 3.75 10.32
C SER A 315 -15.94 4.04 8.90
N ARG A 316 -15.02 4.55 8.06
CA ARG A 316 -15.28 4.92 6.67
C ARG A 316 -14.31 4.21 5.75
N ILE A 317 -14.78 3.73 4.61
CA ILE A 317 -13.91 3.30 3.52
C ILE A 317 -13.47 4.57 2.78
N ALA A 318 -12.19 4.87 2.86
CA ALA A 318 -11.57 6.01 2.21
C ALA A 318 -10.91 5.60 0.90
N ARG A 319 -10.99 6.50 -0.09
CA ARG A 319 -10.28 6.38 -1.36
C ARG A 319 -8.95 7.10 -1.25
N ALA A 320 -7.86 6.35 -1.13
CA ALA A 320 -6.51 6.88 -1.10
C ALA A 320 -5.88 6.84 -2.50
N ARG A 321 -4.96 7.74 -2.73
CA ARG A 321 -4.13 7.82 -3.93
C ARG A 321 -2.68 7.90 -3.53
N ARG A 322 -1.80 7.56 -4.46
CA ARG A 322 -0.36 7.68 -4.27
C ARG A 322 0.23 8.41 -5.46
N VAL A 323 1.17 9.27 -5.17
CA VAL A 323 1.92 10.02 -6.18
C VAL A 323 3.41 9.74 -5.99
N LEU A 324 4.06 9.33 -7.07
CA LEU A 324 5.47 9.02 -7.12
C LEU A 324 6.17 10.10 -7.92
N ARG A 325 7.28 10.67 -7.40
CA ARG A 325 8.07 11.64 -8.15
C ARG A 325 8.92 10.97 -9.21
N TRP A 326 9.12 11.68 -10.31
CA TRP A 326 9.83 11.20 -11.47
C TRP A 326 10.92 12.18 -11.90
N GLY A 327 12.12 11.65 -12.14
CA GLY A 327 13.29 12.39 -12.61
C GLY A 327 13.88 11.80 -13.88
N PRO A 328 14.97 12.37 -14.38
CA PRO A 328 15.65 11.90 -15.59
C PRO A 328 16.10 10.44 -15.53
N ASP A 329 16.37 9.92 -14.32
CA ASP A 329 16.81 8.55 -14.07
C ASP A 329 15.68 7.62 -13.57
N GLY A 330 14.42 8.05 -13.69
CA GLY A 330 13.23 7.27 -13.31
C GLY A 330 12.60 7.68 -11.98
N PRO A 331 11.96 6.73 -11.28
CA PRO A 331 11.23 7.00 -10.04
C PRO A 331 12.13 7.38 -8.88
N GLU A 332 11.63 8.30 -8.02
CA GLU A 332 12.32 8.73 -6.80
C GLU A 332 12.50 7.56 -5.83
N GLY A 333 13.73 7.44 -5.29
CA GLY A 333 14.04 6.54 -4.20
C GLY A 333 13.86 7.16 -2.81
N PRO A 334 14.25 6.43 -1.74
CA PRO A 334 14.21 6.96 -0.38
C PRO A 334 15.03 8.23 -0.22
N ARG A 335 14.51 9.17 0.59
CA ARG A 335 15.19 10.43 0.96
C ARG A 335 16.04 10.23 2.21
N PRO A 336 17.09 11.03 2.44
CA PRO A 336 17.89 10.95 3.66
C PRO A 336 17.09 11.11 4.96
N SER A 337 15.95 11.80 4.91
CA SER A 337 15.05 12.00 6.05
C SER A 337 14.07 10.84 6.27
N ASP A 338 13.99 9.87 5.36
CA ASP A 338 13.13 8.70 5.55
C ASP A 338 13.79 7.73 6.56
N ILE A 339 13.03 7.34 7.58
CA ILE A 339 13.55 6.59 8.72
C ILE A 339 13.24 5.11 8.55
N ASN A 340 14.25 4.26 8.75
CA ASN A 340 14.05 2.81 8.88
C ASN A 340 13.64 2.47 10.31
N THR A 341 12.74 1.50 10.45
CA THR A 341 12.31 0.99 11.76
C THR A 341 13.24 -0.08 12.33
N HIS A 342 14.05 -0.70 11.46
CA HIS A 342 15.02 -1.73 11.81
C HIS A 342 16.18 -1.74 10.81
N ALA A 343 17.26 -2.39 11.17
CA ALA A 343 18.42 -2.62 10.30
C ALA A 343 18.21 -3.82 9.35
N PRO A 344 18.98 -3.93 8.24
CA PRO A 344 19.04 -5.13 7.44
C PRO A 344 19.38 -6.36 8.30
N GLN A 345 18.79 -7.50 7.96
CA GLN A 345 19.01 -8.76 8.66
C GLN A 345 18.68 -9.97 7.76
N PRO A 346 19.21 -11.15 8.01
CA PRO A 346 18.78 -12.37 7.34
C PRO A 346 17.30 -12.65 7.58
N LEU A 347 16.55 -12.94 6.50
CA LEU A 347 15.11 -13.18 6.56
C LEU A 347 14.73 -14.63 6.25
N HIS A 348 15.61 -15.34 5.57
CA HIS A 348 15.36 -16.68 5.06
C HIS A 348 16.47 -17.64 5.49
N PRO A 349 16.17 -18.94 5.57
CA PRO A 349 17.21 -19.95 5.78
C PRO A 349 18.23 -19.90 4.64
N ARG A 350 19.43 -20.35 4.93
CA ARG A 350 20.52 -20.38 3.95
C ARG A 350 20.15 -21.28 2.78
N LEU A 351 20.24 -20.74 1.57
CA LEU A 351 20.09 -21.47 0.31
C LEU A 351 21.47 -21.58 -0.35
N ASP A 352 21.88 -22.76 -0.72
CA ASP A 352 23.13 -22.96 -1.45
C ASP A 352 22.94 -22.83 -2.98
N GLU A 353 24.06 -22.85 -3.70
CA GLU A 353 24.06 -22.69 -5.16
C GLU A 353 23.44 -23.90 -5.90
N ASP A 354 23.29 -25.04 -5.23
CA ASP A 354 22.68 -26.25 -5.78
C ASP A 354 21.14 -26.26 -5.56
N GLY A 355 20.63 -25.29 -4.79
CA GLY A 355 19.20 -25.14 -4.50
C GLY A 355 18.76 -25.86 -3.23
N THR A 356 19.71 -26.31 -2.39
CA THR A 356 19.40 -26.93 -1.10
C THR A 356 19.19 -25.86 -0.03
N VAL A 357 18.06 -25.93 0.68
CA VAL A 357 17.74 -25.07 1.82
C VAL A 357 18.29 -25.69 3.09
N HIS A 358 19.09 -24.92 3.84
CA HIS A 358 19.64 -25.31 5.13
C HIS A 358 18.92 -24.52 6.23
N PHE A 359 18.25 -25.22 7.11
CA PHE A 359 17.69 -24.63 8.32
C PHE A 359 18.76 -24.70 9.41
N ASP A 360 19.05 -23.57 10.07
CA ASP A 360 19.90 -23.58 11.26
C ASP A 360 19.17 -24.44 12.31
N GLU A 361 19.85 -25.47 12.82
CA GLU A 361 19.34 -26.21 13.97
C GLU A 361 19.28 -25.23 15.15
N PRO A 362 18.16 -25.22 15.94
CA PRO A 362 18.10 -24.40 17.14
C PRO A 362 19.30 -24.77 18.00
N THR A 363 20.17 -23.80 18.30
CA THR A 363 21.25 -23.97 19.25
C THR A 363 20.60 -24.27 20.60
N ASP A 364 20.95 -25.42 21.21
CA ASP A 364 20.44 -25.91 22.51
C ASP A 364 20.78 -25.00 23.72
N ASP A 365 21.17 -23.76 23.48
CA ASP A 365 21.67 -22.81 24.49
C ASP A 365 20.56 -21.93 25.16
N GLU A 366 19.27 -22.12 24.83
CA GLU A 366 18.17 -21.40 25.52
C GLU A 366 17.35 -22.26 26.50
N THR A 367 17.89 -23.33 27.00
CA THR A 367 17.30 -24.10 28.13
C THR A 367 18.15 -24.02 29.41
N GLU A 368 18.38 -22.79 29.91
CA GLU A 368 18.61 -22.67 31.37
C GLU A 368 17.25 -22.46 32.04
N PRO A 369 16.83 -23.42 32.90
CA PRO A 369 15.64 -23.19 33.72
C PRO A 369 15.98 -22.12 34.74
N CYS A 370 15.17 -21.06 34.83
CA CYS A 370 15.17 -20.17 35.97
C CYS A 370 15.04 -21.00 37.24
N ALA A 371 16.18 -21.16 37.93
CA ALA A 371 16.21 -21.74 39.27
C ALA A 371 15.40 -20.81 40.20
N GLU A 372 14.37 -21.37 40.76
CA GLU A 372 13.67 -20.84 41.93
C GLU A 372 14.71 -20.51 43.03
N SER A 373 14.64 -19.27 43.53
CA SER A 373 15.21 -18.95 44.85
C SER A 373 14.24 -18.07 45.60
N LEU A 374 13.53 -18.74 46.55
CA LEU A 374 13.08 -18.35 47.88
C LEU A 374 12.63 -16.90 48.10
#